data_c9949d09d7a132763e3c9d956300b81c
#
_entry.id   c9949d09d7a132763e3c9d956300b81c
#
_cell.length_a   1.000
_cell.length_b   1.000
_cell.length_c   1.000
_cell.angle_alpha   90.00
_cell.angle_beta   90.00
_cell.angle_gamma   90.00
#
_symmetry.space_group_name_H-M   'P 1'
#
loop_
_entity.id
_entity.type
_entity.pdbx_description
1 polymer ?
#
loop_
_entity_poly.entity_id
_entity_poly.type
_entity_poly.pdbx_seq_one_letter_code
_entity_poly.pdbx_strand_id
1 'polypeptide(L)'
;MDCRKIDTPEIALEEIRRAIAERDYEKFCERVELSDFLDVSYDEATEELAKNCDRFHELYPHDLFFQFGEQNIRDYNQEYRAVHIGFLEKFIAACFGGNPKMPRSFEAAPVNCAAYAFQKIYKMMKTTVKETVAGEDWAVMTVEISGNIIYRRMIGKLAFKFAFARDETGFWRLRKVTNIDELTSPILDVAETFWPKSWDLGISF
;
A
#
# COMPACT_ATOMS: atom_id res chain seq x y z
N MET A 1 -10.38 -30.83 25.79
CA MET A 1 -11.22 -30.11 24.80
C MET A 1 -10.41 -28.90 24.34
N ASP A 2 -9.79 -29.07 23.19
CA ASP A 2 -9.02 -27.99 22.57
C ASP A 2 -10.01 -26.98 22.00
N CYS A 3 -10.22 -25.85 22.70
CA CYS A 3 -10.95 -24.73 22.13
C CYS A 3 -10.10 -24.16 20.99
N ARG A 4 -10.17 -24.76 19.81
CA ARG A 4 -9.65 -24.09 18.61
C ARG A 4 -10.39 -22.77 18.51
N LYS A 5 -9.67 -21.70 18.76
CA LYS A 5 -10.17 -20.36 18.50
C LYS A 5 -10.67 -20.33 17.06
N ILE A 6 -11.96 -20.06 16.86
CA ILE A 6 -12.52 -19.92 15.51
C ILE A 6 -11.76 -18.77 14.86
N ASP A 7 -11.06 -19.04 13.78
CA ASP A 7 -10.38 -17.99 13.01
C ASP A 7 -11.42 -17.18 12.21
N THR A 8 -11.28 -15.85 12.20
CA THR A 8 -12.19 -14.93 11.49
C THR A 8 -11.39 -13.88 10.75
N PRO A 9 -12.00 -13.20 9.74
CA PRO A 9 -11.32 -12.10 9.03
C PRO A 9 -10.85 -10.98 9.98
N GLU A 10 -11.62 -10.69 11.04
CA GLU A 10 -11.26 -9.68 12.04
C GLU A 10 -10.03 -10.08 12.83
N ILE A 11 -9.93 -11.37 13.20
CA ILE A 11 -8.73 -11.90 13.87
C ILE A 11 -7.53 -11.80 12.94
N ALA A 12 -7.67 -12.17 11.67
CA ALA A 12 -6.61 -12.06 10.68
C ALA A 12 -6.14 -10.62 10.52
N LEU A 13 -7.06 -9.65 10.39
CA LEU A 13 -6.72 -8.23 10.32
C LEU A 13 -5.99 -7.73 11.57
N GLU A 14 -6.45 -8.13 12.76
CA GLU A 14 -5.83 -7.71 14.01
C GLU A 14 -4.42 -8.32 14.19
N GLU A 15 -4.22 -9.55 13.72
CA GLU A 15 -2.90 -10.19 13.72
C GLU A 15 -1.94 -9.52 12.73
N ILE A 16 -2.42 -9.12 11.53
CA ILE A 16 -1.64 -8.30 10.59
C ILE A 16 -1.23 -6.98 11.25
N ARG A 17 -2.17 -6.29 11.89
CA ARG A 17 -1.88 -5.01 12.58
C ARG A 17 -0.86 -5.18 13.70
N ARG A 18 -0.99 -6.23 14.48
CA ARG A 18 -0.05 -6.57 15.56
C ARG A 18 1.32 -6.91 15.00
N ALA A 19 1.41 -7.74 13.96
CA ALA A 19 2.65 -8.08 13.30
C ALA A 19 3.39 -6.83 12.79
N ILE A 20 2.68 -5.88 12.18
CA ILE A 20 3.27 -4.60 11.76
C ILE A 20 3.75 -3.76 12.96
N ALA A 21 2.97 -3.69 14.04
CA ALA A 21 3.33 -2.94 15.24
C ALA A 21 4.55 -3.53 15.98
N GLU A 22 4.62 -4.87 16.07
CA GLU A 22 5.69 -5.64 16.68
C GLU A 22 6.90 -5.84 15.75
N ARG A 23 6.73 -5.54 14.45
CA ARG A 23 7.73 -5.77 13.38
C ARG A 23 8.08 -7.25 13.20
N ASP A 24 7.09 -8.08 13.29
CA ASP A 24 7.19 -9.52 13.10
C ASP A 24 6.81 -9.88 11.66
N TYR A 25 7.83 -9.96 10.79
CA TYR A 25 7.64 -10.24 9.36
C TYR A 25 7.09 -11.64 9.11
N GLU A 26 7.50 -12.62 9.92
CA GLU A 26 7.04 -13.99 9.77
C GLU A 26 5.55 -14.10 10.04
N LYS A 27 5.07 -13.54 11.17
CA LYS A 27 3.63 -13.47 11.48
C LYS A 27 2.83 -12.67 10.47
N PHE A 28 3.42 -11.62 9.90
CA PHE A 28 2.77 -10.89 8.82
C PHE A 28 2.55 -11.79 7.61
N CYS A 29 3.57 -12.53 7.16
CA CYS A 29 3.47 -13.44 6.02
C CYS A 29 2.56 -14.65 6.29
N GLU A 30 2.33 -15.04 7.55
CA GLU A 30 1.32 -16.06 7.88
C GLU A 30 -0.11 -15.60 7.53
N ARG A 31 -0.38 -14.30 7.53
CA ARG A 31 -1.70 -13.71 7.26
C ARG A 31 -1.81 -12.98 5.93
N VAL A 32 -0.69 -12.75 5.26
CA VAL A 32 -0.64 -12.09 3.94
C VAL A 32 0.11 -12.99 2.98
N GLU A 33 -0.55 -13.46 1.96
CA GLU A 33 0.10 -14.17 0.87
C GLU A 33 0.79 -13.14 -0.04
N LEU A 34 2.00 -12.74 0.40
CA LEU A 34 2.64 -11.52 -0.07
C LEU A 34 2.87 -11.51 -1.58
N SER A 35 3.27 -12.64 -2.16
CA SER A 35 3.49 -12.74 -3.61
C SER A 35 2.20 -12.47 -4.38
N ASP A 36 1.13 -13.21 -4.07
CA ASP A 36 -0.17 -13.06 -4.73
C ASP A 36 -0.75 -11.67 -4.50
N PHE A 37 -0.62 -11.15 -3.27
CA PHE A 37 -1.07 -9.80 -2.93
C PHE A 37 -0.38 -8.74 -3.76
N LEU A 38 0.94 -8.84 -3.94
CA LEU A 38 1.72 -7.89 -4.73
C LEU A 38 1.42 -8.03 -6.22
N ASP A 39 1.32 -9.25 -6.72
CA ASP A 39 1.03 -9.52 -8.12
C ASP A 39 -0.31 -8.89 -8.56
N VAL A 40 -1.38 -9.16 -7.82
CA VAL A 40 -2.70 -8.62 -8.12
C VAL A 40 -2.75 -7.10 -7.92
N SER A 41 -2.19 -6.60 -6.81
CA SER A 41 -2.20 -5.17 -6.51
C SER A 41 -1.37 -4.36 -7.50
N TYR A 42 -0.28 -4.93 -8.02
CA TYR A 42 0.56 -4.29 -9.03
C TYR A 42 -0.17 -4.12 -10.36
N ASP A 43 -0.87 -5.15 -10.80
CA ASP A 43 -1.61 -5.11 -12.07
C ASP A 43 -2.78 -4.10 -11.98
N GLU A 44 -3.55 -4.13 -10.89
CA GLU A 44 -4.63 -3.16 -10.65
C GLU A 44 -4.10 -1.72 -10.55
N ALA A 45 -2.99 -1.50 -9.84
CA ALA A 45 -2.37 -0.18 -9.72
C ALA A 45 -1.81 0.31 -11.08
N THR A 46 -1.26 -0.58 -11.90
CA THR A 46 -0.79 -0.26 -13.25
C THR A 46 -1.94 0.23 -14.13
N GLU A 47 -3.08 -0.45 -14.10
CA GLU A 47 -4.26 -0.02 -14.85
C GLU A 47 -4.80 1.34 -14.39
N GLU A 48 -4.84 1.59 -13.09
CA GLU A 48 -5.28 2.88 -12.57
C GLU A 48 -4.28 4.00 -12.88
N LEU A 49 -2.98 3.71 -12.85
CA LEU A 49 -1.94 4.65 -13.25
C LEU A 49 -2.07 5.03 -14.74
N ALA A 50 -2.29 4.02 -15.61
CA ALA A 50 -2.48 4.23 -17.03
C ALA A 50 -3.74 5.07 -17.33
N LYS A 51 -4.89 4.73 -16.74
CA LYS A 51 -6.14 5.49 -16.92
C LYS A 51 -6.06 6.94 -16.48
N ASN A 52 -5.21 7.24 -15.50
CA ASN A 52 -5.03 8.58 -14.95
C ASN A 52 -3.73 9.25 -15.43
N CYS A 53 -3.11 8.77 -16.51
CA CYS A 53 -1.80 9.23 -16.96
C CYS A 53 -1.74 10.74 -17.22
N ASP A 54 -2.79 11.34 -17.80
CA ASP A 54 -2.85 12.78 -18.06
C ASP A 54 -2.81 13.59 -16.74
N ARG A 55 -3.56 13.14 -15.74
CA ARG A 55 -3.57 13.77 -14.43
C ARG A 55 -2.22 13.63 -13.70
N PHE A 56 -1.57 12.48 -13.82
CA PHE A 56 -0.20 12.30 -13.33
C PHE A 56 0.80 13.18 -14.08
N HIS A 57 0.63 13.34 -15.40
CA HIS A 57 1.48 14.24 -16.18
C HIS A 57 1.31 15.70 -15.76
N GLU A 58 0.09 16.16 -15.48
CA GLU A 58 -0.15 17.50 -14.92
C GLU A 58 0.55 17.73 -13.58
N LEU A 59 0.56 16.70 -12.71
CA LEU A 59 1.24 16.74 -11.41
C LEU A 59 2.77 16.66 -11.52
N TYR A 60 3.25 15.91 -12.49
CA TYR A 60 4.68 15.61 -12.70
C TYR A 60 5.09 15.92 -14.15
N PRO A 61 5.02 17.20 -14.59
CA PRO A 61 5.19 17.56 -16.00
C PRO A 61 6.59 17.30 -16.55
N HIS A 62 7.59 17.11 -15.67
CA HIS A 62 8.96 16.82 -16.07
C HIS A 62 9.28 15.32 -16.06
N ASP A 63 8.35 14.48 -15.60
CA ASP A 63 8.51 13.04 -15.64
C ASP A 63 8.13 12.48 -17.00
N LEU A 64 9.14 12.05 -17.75
CA LEU A 64 8.96 11.50 -19.10
C LEU A 64 8.04 10.27 -19.12
N PHE A 65 7.99 9.52 -18.03
CA PHE A 65 7.16 8.32 -17.94
C PHE A 65 5.67 8.59 -18.23
N PHE A 66 5.14 9.69 -17.70
CA PHE A 66 3.73 10.04 -17.92
C PHE A 66 3.46 10.74 -19.25
N GLN A 67 4.49 11.19 -19.97
CA GLN A 67 4.32 11.87 -21.27
C GLN A 67 3.97 10.92 -22.42
N PHE A 68 4.23 9.63 -22.27
CA PHE A 68 4.08 8.65 -23.36
C PHE A 68 2.69 8.01 -23.43
N GLY A 69 1.77 8.37 -22.53
CA GLY A 69 0.38 7.92 -22.52
C GLY A 69 0.17 6.51 -21.96
N GLU A 70 -1.09 6.10 -21.93
CA GLU A 70 -1.56 4.90 -21.23
C GLU A 70 -0.85 3.61 -21.66
N GLN A 71 -0.72 3.40 -22.98
CA GLN A 71 -0.17 2.15 -23.48
C GLN A 71 1.31 1.98 -23.09
N ASN A 72 2.07 3.08 -23.14
CA ASN A 72 3.47 3.03 -22.74
C ASN A 72 3.64 2.71 -21.23
N ILE A 73 2.74 3.21 -20.39
CA ILE A 73 2.73 2.89 -18.96
C ILE A 73 2.49 1.39 -18.75
N ARG A 74 1.52 0.80 -19.46
CA ARG A 74 1.24 -0.64 -19.39
C ARG A 74 2.43 -1.47 -19.86
N ASP A 75 2.99 -1.13 -21.00
CA ASP A 75 4.11 -1.86 -21.62
C ASP A 75 5.35 -1.79 -20.71
N TYR A 76 5.69 -0.61 -20.20
CA TYR A 76 6.81 -0.41 -19.27
C TYR A 76 6.63 -1.20 -17.97
N ASN A 77 5.45 -1.10 -17.36
CA ASN A 77 5.19 -1.81 -16.11
C ASN A 77 5.18 -3.33 -16.32
N GLN A 78 4.73 -3.80 -17.46
CA GLN A 78 4.80 -5.23 -17.81
C GLN A 78 6.25 -5.70 -18.03
N GLU A 79 7.06 -4.91 -18.72
CA GLU A 79 8.47 -5.23 -18.97
C GLU A 79 9.28 -5.29 -17.65
N TYR A 80 9.05 -4.32 -16.76
CA TYR A 80 9.80 -4.21 -15.49
C TYR A 80 9.07 -4.79 -14.27
N ARG A 81 7.96 -5.51 -14.48
CA ARG A 81 7.10 -6.07 -13.43
C ARG A 81 7.88 -6.81 -12.34
N ALA A 82 8.73 -7.74 -12.72
CA ALA A 82 9.51 -8.54 -11.79
C ALA A 82 10.49 -7.68 -10.96
N VAL A 83 11.06 -6.64 -11.57
CA VAL A 83 11.96 -5.71 -10.88
C VAL A 83 11.20 -4.88 -9.86
N HIS A 84 10.02 -4.37 -10.24
CA HIS A 84 9.18 -3.55 -9.37
C HIS A 84 8.62 -4.37 -8.19
N ILE A 85 8.12 -5.58 -8.45
CA ILE A 85 7.64 -6.48 -7.38
C ILE A 85 8.77 -6.84 -6.44
N GLY A 86 9.95 -7.19 -6.95
CA GLY A 86 11.11 -7.46 -6.11
C GLY A 86 11.58 -6.25 -5.29
N PHE A 87 11.37 -5.02 -5.78
CA PHE A 87 11.59 -3.81 -5.00
C PHE A 87 10.54 -3.66 -3.89
N LEU A 88 9.25 -3.90 -4.18
CA LEU A 88 8.17 -3.83 -3.20
C LEU A 88 8.33 -4.88 -2.08
N GLU A 89 8.73 -6.10 -2.41
CA GLU A 89 9.04 -7.14 -1.43
C GLU A 89 10.17 -6.71 -0.48
N LYS A 90 11.27 -6.18 -1.04
CA LYS A 90 12.38 -5.65 -0.25
C LYS A 90 11.95 -4.46 0.62
N PHE A 91 11.11 -3.59 0.10
CA PHE A 91 10.56 -2.45 0.84
C PHE A 91 9.70 -2.94 2.02
N ILE A 92 8.78 -3.88 1.79
CA ILE A 92 7.93 -4.44 2.84
C ILE A 92 8.80 -5.12 3.90
N ALA A 93 9.72 -5.98 3.51
CA ALA A 93 10.64 -6.63 4.45
C ALA A 93 11.46 -5.60 5.27
N ALA A 94 11.93 -4.52 4.63
CA ALA A 94 12.65 -3.44 5.31
C ALA A 94 11.77 -2.68 6.32
N CYS A 95 10.44 -2.58 6.09
CA CYS A 95 9.51 -1.98 7.05
C CYS A 95 9.42 -2.78 8.37
N PHE A 96 9.69 -4.07 8.35
CA PHE A 96 9.76 -4.93 9.54
C PHE A 96 11.16 -4.98 10.17
N GLY A 97 12.18 -4.55 9.46
CA GLY A 97 13.54 -4.48 9.98
C GLY A 97 13.66 -3.62 11.24
N GLY A 98 14.73 -3.82 12.01
CA GLY A 98 15.06 -3.03 13.21
C GLY A 98 15.08 -1.53 12.90
N ASN A 99 15.29 -0.65 13.90
CA ASN A 99 15.24 0.81 13.69
C ASN A 99 16.09 1.25 12.49
N PRO A 100 15.49 1.50 11.31
CA PRO A 100 16.25 1.99 10.19
C PRO A 100 16.79 3.36 10.60
N LYS A 101 18.11 3.50 10.61
CA LYS A 101 18.72 4.83 10.68
C LYS A 101 18.36 5.54 9.37
N MET A 102 17.94 6.79 9.47
CA MET A 102 17.74 7.58 8.25
C MET A 102 19.01 7.55 7.41
N PRO A 103 18.98 7.04 6.18
CA PRO A 103 20.15 7.05 5.30
C PRO A 103 20.63 8.48 5.03
N ARG A 104 21.89 8.62 4.70
CA ARG A 104 22.48 9.94 4.41
C ARG A 104 21.93 10.56 3.12
N SER A 105 21.52 9.74 2.17
CA SER A 105 20.83 10.17 0.96
C SER A 105 19.82 9.12 0.50
N PHE A 106 18.79 9.56 -0.21
CA PHE A 106 17.81 8.68 -0.83
C PHE A 106 18.43 7.81 -1.92
N GLU A 107 19.32 8.37 -2.73
CA GLU A 107 20.02 7.70 -3.83
C GLU A 107 20.84 6.50 -3.37
N ALA A 108 21.46 6.62 -2.18
CA ALA A 108 22.29 5.54 -1.62
C ALA A 108 21.50 4.37 -1.06
N ALA A 109 20.24 4.60 -0.62
CA ALA A 109 19.44 3.57 0.03
C ALA A 109 17.92 3.88 -0.05
N PRO A 110 17.32 3.87 -1.26
CA PRO A 110 15.92 4.29 -1.45
C PRO A 110 14.93 3.41 -0.66
N VAL A 111 15.14 2.09 -0.62
CA VAL A 111 14.31 1.15 0.15
C VAL A 111 14.31 1.51 1.64
N ASN A 112 15.49 1.78 2.21
CA ASN A 112 15.61 2.11 3.63
C ASN A 112 15.01 3.48 3.97
N CYS A 113 15.12 4.46 3.06
CA CYS A 113 14.47 5.76 3.21
C CYS A 113 12.96 5.62 3.21
N ALA A 114 12.40 4.88 2.27
CA ALA A 114 10.97 4.61 2.16
C ALA A 114 10.46 3.85 3.39
N ALA A 115 11.17 2.80 3.83
CA ALA A 115 10.82 2.04 5.03
C ALA A 115 10.85 2.91 6.31
N TYR A 116 11.85 3.78 6.45
CA TYR A 116 11.92 4.74 7.55
C TYR A 116 10.73 5.70 7.55
N ALA A 117 10.40 6.27 6.40
CA ALA A 117 9.26 7.17 6.25
C ALA A 117 7.94 6.45 6.57
N PHE A 118 7.73 5.26 6.02
CA PHE A 118 6.56 4.43 6.28
C PHE A 118 6.38 4.14 7.77
N GLN A 119 7.44 3.71 8.47
CA GLN A 119 7.39 3.44 9.91
C GLN A 119 7.02 4.67 10.75
N LYS A 120 7.44 5.86 10.33
CA LYS A 120 7.06 7.12 10.99
C LYS A 120 5.58 7.44 10.76
N ILE A 121 5.13 7.31 9.52
CA ILE A 121 3.74 7.56 9.13
C ILE A 121 2.82 6.55 9.82
N TYR A 122 3.14 5.27 9.79
CA TYR A 122 2.34 4.20 10.39
C TYR A 122 2.02 4.45 11.88
N LYS A 123 3.00 4.92 12.66
CA LYS A 123 2.81 5.25 14.09
C LYS A 123 1.77 6.36 14.33
N MET A 124 1.48 7.15 13.32
CA MET A 124 0.54 8.28 13.41
C MET A 124 -0.83 7.94 12.79
N MET A 125 -0.97 6.76 12.21
CA MET A 125 -2.21 6.29 11.62
C MET A 125 -3.11 5.64 12.66
N LYS A 126 -4.42 5.82 12.44
CA LYS A 126 -5.47 5.05 13.11
C LYS A 126 -6.23 4.27 12.05
N THR A 127 -6.49 3.02 12.34
CA THR A 127 -7.32 2.17 11.50
C THR A 127 -8.61 1.84 12.24
N THR A 128 -9.74 1.90 11.54
CA THR A 128 -11.06 1.58 12.09
C THR A 128 -11.80 0.72 11.08
N VAL A 129 -12.21 -0.47 11.48
CA VAL A 129 -13.11 -1.30 10.67
C VAL A 129 -14.47 -0.62 10.64
N LYS A 130 -15.02 -0.38 9.46
CA LYS A 130 -16.33 0.24 9.25
C LYS A 130 -17.38 -0.80 8.93
N GLU A 131 -17.01 -1.78 8.15
CA GLU A 131 -17.92 -2.79 7.65
C GLU A 131 -17.16 -4.08 7.38
N THR A 132 -17.80 -5.21 7.60
CA THR A 132 -17.37 -6.53 7.15
C THR A 132 -18.51 -7.19 6.43
N VAL A 133 -18.29 -7.58 5.18
CA VAL A 133 -19.20 -8.43 4.41
C VAL A 133 -18.50 -9.76 4.22
N ALA A 134 -19.08 -10.84 4.73
CA ALA A 134 -18.44 -12.16 4.73
C ALA A 134 -19.40 -13.23 4.21
N GLY A 135 -18.84 -14.14 3.40
CA GLY A 135 -19.42 -15.44 3.05
C GLY A 135 -18.76 -16.56 3.85
N GLU A 136 -18.82 -17.79 3.35
CA GLU A 136 -18.27 -18.95 4.02
C GLU A 136 -16.73 -18.93 4.00
N ASP A 137 -16.13 -18.68 2.82
CA ASP A 137 -14.68 -18.72 2.59
C ASP A 137 -14.07 -17.41 2.08
N TRP A 138 -14.84 -16.34 2.08
CA TRP A 138 -14.38 -15.02 1.67
C TRP A 138 -14.96 -13.92 2.55
N ALA A 139 -14.24 -12.82 2.66
CA ALA A 139 -14.73 -11.61 3.31
C ALA A 139 -14.11 -10.36 2.68
N VAL A 140 -14.88 -9.26 2.68
CA VAL A 140 -14.38 -7.94 2.35
C VAL A 140 -14.57 -7.04 3.57
N MET A 141 -13.48 -6.46 4.04
CA MET A 141 -13.49 -5.55 5.19
C MET A 141 -13.17 -4.13 4.73
N THR A 142 -14.07 -3.20 4.99
CA THR A 142 -13.83 -1.77 4.79
C THR A 142 -13.12 -1.20 6.01
N VAL A 143 -11.88 -0.79 5.82
CA VAL A 143 -11.01 -0.24 6.87
C VAL A 143 -10.69 1.22 6.58
N GLU A 144 -11.22 2.11 7.40
CA GLU A 144 -10.85 3.53 7.32
C GLU A 144 -9.47 3.74 7.96
N ILE A 145 -8.58 4.35 7.21
CA ILE A 145 -7.27 4.79 7.69
C ILE A 145 -7.32 6.32 7.82
N SER A 146 -7.03 6.81 9.02
CA SER A 146 -6.96 8.24 9.29
C SER A 146 -5.68 8.59 10.04
N GLY A 147 -5.11 9.75 9.73
CA GLY A 147 -3.94 10.26 10.42
C GLY A 147 -4.28 11.12 11.63
N ASN A 148 -3.25 11.62 12.31
CA ASN A 148 -3.39 12.69 13.29
C ASN A 148 -3.82 14.03 12.61
N ILE A 149 -3.99 15.11 13.39
CA ILE A 149 -4.47 16.41 12.87
C ILE A 149 -3.69 16.93 11.67
N ILE A 150 -2.37 16.72 11.62
CA ILE A 150 -1.51 17.14 10.51
C ILE A 150 -1.84 16.31 9.27
N TYR A 151 -1.90 14.97 9.42
CA TYR A 151 -2.19 14.06 8.33
C TYR A 151 -3.66 14.06 7.89
N ARG A 152 -4.61 14.40 8.78
CA ARG A 152 -6.02 14.63 8.37
C ARG A 152 -6.18 15.73 7.35
N ARG A 153 -5.33 16.75 7.40
CA ARG A 153 -5.31 17.84 6.41
C ARG A 153 -4.62 17.41 5.12
N MET A 154 -3.68 16.46 5.20
CA MET A 154 -2.90 15.99 4.06
C MET A 154 -3.56 14.81 3.32
N ILE A 155 -4.06 13.80 4.02
CA ILE A 155 -4.50 12.54 3.42
C ILE A 155 -6.03 12.35 3.59
N GLY A 156 -6.70 13.18 4.40
CA GLY A 156 -8.12 13.00 4.68
C GLY A 156 -8.38 11.67 5.40
N LYS A 157 -9.43 10.98 4.97
CA LYS A 157 -9.79 9.63 5.39
C LYS A 157 -9.80 8.75 4.15
N LEU A 158 -8.92 7.75 4.12
CA LEU A 158 -8.92 6.75 3.08
C LEU A 158 -9.61 5.49 3.59
N ALA A 159 -10.55 4.98 2.82
CA ALA A 159 -11.24 3.72 3.12
C ALA A 159 -10.71 2.64 2.18
N PHE A 160 -9.97 1.69 2.73
CA PHE A 160 -9.47 0.54 2.00
C PHE A 160 -10.45 -0.62 2.14
N LYS A 161 -10.74 -1.32 1.05
CA LYS A 161 -11.50 -2.56 1.04
C LYS A 161 -10.54 -3.73 0.88
N PHE A 162 -10.29 -4.43 1.96
CA PHE A 162 -9.41 -5.59 2.00
C PHE A 162 -10.21 -6.87 1.79
N ALA A 163 -9.84 -7.65 0.76
CA ALA A 163 -10.40 -8.97 0.53
C ALA A 163 -9.57 -10.03 1.24
N PHE A 164 -10.26 -10.83 2.03
CA PHE A 164 -9.72 -12.00 2.72
C PHE A 164 -10.34 -13.27 2.12
N ALA A 165 -9.56 -14.33 2.08
CA ALA A 165 -10.06 -15.66 1.76
C ALA A 165 -9.52 -16.67 2.78
N ARG A 166 -10.31 -17.73 3.00
CA ARG A 166 -9.89 -18.86 3.81
C ARG A 166 -9.02 -19.78 2.96
N ASP A 167 -7.86 -20.17 3.48
CA ASP A 167 -7.00 -21.13 2.83
C ASP A 167 -7.43 -22.59 3.13
N GLU A 168 -6.75 -23.57 2.53
CA GLU A 168 -7.03 -24.99 2.70
C GLU A 168 -6.89 -25.49 4.15
N THR A 169 -6.17 -24.75 4.99
CA THR A 169 -5.99 -25.06 6.41
C THR A 169 -7.08 -24.44 7.29
N GLY A 170 -7.97 -23.63 6.68
CA GLY A 170 -9.05 -22.92 7.35
C GLY A 170 -8.65 -21.57 7.94
N PHE A 171 -7.43 -21.07 7.64
CA PHE A 171 -6.98 -19.75 8.08
C PHE A 171 -7.40 -18.65 7.11
N TRP A 172 -7.84 -17.52 7.66
CA TRP A 172 -8.13 -16.32 6.88
C TRP A 172 -6.84 -15.57 6.53
N ARG A 173 -6.67 -15.30 5.23
CA ARG A 173 -5.53 -14.55 4.70
C ARG A 173 -5.97 -13.36 3.86
N LEU A 174 -5.25 -12.27 3.97
CA LEU A 174 -5.40 -11.10 3.10
C LEU A 174 -4.92 -11.46 1.68
N ARG A 175 -5.79 -11.22 0.68
CA ARG A 175 -5.51 -11.52 -0.73
C ARG A 175 -5.25 -10.29 -1.56
N LYS A 176 -6.05 -9.23 -1.38
CA LYS A 176 -5.92 -8.01 -2.18
C LYS A 176 -6.64 -6.81 -1.56
N VAL A 177 -6.34 -5.64 -2.10
CA VAL A 177 -7.17 -4.43 -1.98
C VAL A 177 -8.14 -4.43 -3.17
N THR A 178 -9.44 -4.24 -2.94
CA THR A 178 -10.45 -4.36 -4.00
C THR A 178 -10.98 -3.03 -4.54
N ASN A 179 -10.46 -1.92 -4.06
CA ASN A 179 -10.93 -0.59 -4.43
C ASN A 179 -9.78 0.38 -4.73
N ILE A 180 -8.77 -0.08 -5.46
CA ILE A 180 -7.62 0.76 -5.85
C ILE A 180 -8.10 1.94 -6.70
N ASP A 181 -9.09 1.71 -7.58
CA ASP A 181 -9.76 2.73 -8.39
C ASP A 181 -10.40 3.83 -7.54
N GLU A 182 -11.11 3.48 -6.46
CA GLU A 182 -11.72 4.45 -5.54
C GLU A 182 -10.67 5.25 -4.75
N LEU A 183 -9.46 4.70 -4.55
CA LEU A 183 -8.37 5.32 -3.79
C LEU A 183 -7.53 6.28 -4.64
N THR A 184 -7.44 6.05 -5.94
CA THR A 184 -6.56 6.80 -6.84
C THR A 184 -6.91 8.28 -6.86
N SER A 185 -8.19 8.64 -7.04
CA SER A 185 -8.62 10.05 -7.09
C SER A 185 -8.35 10.80 -5.76
N PRO A 186 -8.74 10.30 -4.58
CA PRO A 186 -8.39 10.95 -3.32
C PRO A 186 -6.89 11.13 -3.08
N ILE A 187 -6.07 10.17 -3.54
CA ILE A 187 -4.61 10.27 -3.43
C ILE A 187 -4.08 11.37 -4.35
N LEU A 188 -4.58 11.46 -5.57
CA LEU A 188 -4.22 12.50 -6.52
C LEU A 188 -4.66 13.88 -6.06
N ASP A 189 -5.88 14.03 -5.49
CA ASP A 189 -6.37 15.30 -4.92
C ASP A 189 -5.43 15.83 -3.83
N VAL A 190 -4.89 14.92 -3.01
CA VAL A 190 -3.91 15.26 -2.00
C VAL A 190 -2.58 15.68 -2.64
N ALA A 191 -2.12 14.94 -3.64
CA ALA A 191 -0.90 15.27 -4.37
C ALA A 191 -1.01 16.64 -5.04
N GLU A 192 -2.12 16.96 -5.69
CA GLU A 192 -2.41 18.26 -6.29
C GLU A 192 -2.35 19.41 -5.27
N THR A 193 -2.80 19.15 -4.04
CA THR A 193 -2.81 20.18 -2.99
C THR A 193 -1.42 20.51 -2.46
N PHE A 194 -0.54 19.52 -2.39
CA PHE A 194 0.76 19.66 -1.70
C PHE A 194 1.96 19.72 -2.64
N TRP A 195 1.88 19.13 -3.83
CA TRP A 195 3.01 18.95 -4.74
C TRP A 195 3.32 20.14 -5.69
N PRO A 196 2.33 20.85 -6.26
CA PRO A 196 2.60 21.85 -7.31
C PRO A 196 3.51 22.99 -6.89
N LYS A 197 3.54 23.31 -5.60
CA LYS A 197 4.33 24.45 -5.07
C LYS A 197 5.81 24.14 -4.83
N SER A 198 6.20 22.86 -4.80
CA SER A 198 7.59 22.47 -4.56
C SER A 198 8.41 22.38 -5.86
N TRP A 199 7.76 22.16 -7.00
CA TRP A 199 8.42 22.06 -8.30
C TRP A 199 8.82 23.41 -8.90
N ASP A 200 8.10 24.47 -8.59
CA ASP A 200 8.47 25.85 -8.93
C ASP A 200 9.75 26.33 -8.22
N LEU A 201 10.23 25.58 -7.23
CA LEU A 201 11.47 25.88 -6.51
C LEU A 201 12.73 25.28 -7.16
N GLY A 202 12.62 24.64 -8.31
CA GLY A 202 13.78 24.14 -9.08
C GLY A 202 14.54 23.01 -8.39
N ILE A 203 13.91 22.29 -7.48
CA ILE A 203 14.51 21.12 -6.83
C ILE A 203 14.25 19.91 -7.74
N SER A 204 15.24 19.62 -8.60
CA SER A 204 15.29 18.31 -9.30
C SER A 204 15.71 17.26 -8.26
N PHE A 205 14.95 16.19 -8.17
CA PHE A 205 15.35 14.97 -7.45
C PHE A 205 16.28 14.12 -8.28
#